data_60c7e0f4ee92cf40025b896e428b1b7d
#
_entry.id   60c7e0f4ee92cf40025b896e428b1b7d
#
_cell.length_a   1.000
_cell.length_b   1.000
_cell.length_c   1.000
_cell.angle_alpha   90.00
_cell.angle_beta   90.00
_cell.angle_gamma   90.00
#
_symmetry.space_group_name_H-M   'P 1'
#
loop_
_entity.id
_entity.type
_entity.pdbx_description
1 polymer ?
#
loop_
_entity_poly.entity_id
_entity_poly.type
_entity_poly.pdbx_seq_one_letter_code
_entity_poly.pdbx_strand_id
1 'polypeptide(L)'
;DISDVLSIGIWIKDLVDMENNIFHFENLVAYQRGLELVTHVYEVIKNFPREEQYALCDQLRRAVVSIPSNIAEGMGRFSNKEKAHYLEIAYGSLMEVFCQLNIAHRLGYITDEKLNNFRKEIEFIAKPISGLRKSLLPNPSTSFNR
;
A
#
# COMPACT_ATOMS: atom_id res chain seq x y z
N ASP A 1 -31.02 -12.79 -32.47
CA ASP A 1 -31.75 -12.86 -31.22
C ASP A 1 -31.31 -11.76 -30.26
N ILE A 2 -32.26 -11.10 -29.60
CA ILE A 2 -32.00 -10.01 -28.64
C ILE A 2 -31.10 -10.50 -27.49
N SER A 3 -31.21 -11.77 -27.10
CA SER A 3 -30.36 -12.36 -26.07
C SER A 3 -28.90 -12.46 -26.51
N ASP A 4 -28.64 -12.72 -27.77
CA ASP A 4 -27.27 -12.77 -28.32
C ASP A 4 -26.66 -11.37 -28.41
N VAL A 5 -27.44 -10.36 -28.78
CA VAL A 5 -27.01 -8.96 -28.82
C VAL A 5 -26.71 -8.43 -27.41
N LEU A 6 -27.54 -8.79 -26.42
CA LEU A 6 -27.31 -8.44 -25.02
C LEU A 6 -26.06 -9.14 -24.45
N SER A 7 -25.87 -10.42 -24.80
CA SER A 7 -24.67 -11.18 -24.40
C SER A 7 -23.40 -10.56 -24.99
N ILE A 8 -23.41 -10.20 -26.27
CA ILE A 8 -22.29 -9.53 -26.95
C ILE A 8 -22.02 -8.16 -26.31
N GLY A 9 -23.08 -7.39 -25.98
CA GLY A 9 -22.95 -6.10 -25.31
C GLY A 9 -22.32 -6.22 -23.93
N ILE A 10 -22.66 -7.25 -23.16
CA ILE A 10 -22.05 -7.55 -21.85
C ILE A 10 -20.55 -7.90 -22.02
N TRP A 11 -20.23 -8.75 -23.00
CA TRP A 11 -18.83 -9.12 -23.30
C TRP A 11 -17.98 -7.92 -23.71
N ILE A 12 -18.51 -7.03 -24.53
CA ILE A 12 -17.82 -5.80 -24.95
C ILE A 12 -17.60 -4.89 -23.75
N LYS A 13 -18.61 -4.75 -22.87
CA LYS A 13 -18.47 -3.96 -21.65
C LYS A 13 -17.40 -4.54 -20.72
N ASP A 14 -17.41 -5.85 -20.51
CA ASP A 14 -16.41 -6.53 -19.69
C ASP A 14 -15.00 -6.38 -20.28
N LEU A 15 -14.86 -6.47 -21.60
CA LEU A 15 -13.59 -6.22 -22.28
C LEU A 15 -13.12 -4.77 -22.12
N VAL A 16 -14.03 -3.80 -22.25
CA VAL A 16 -13.72 -2.38 -22.05
C VAL A 16 -13.39 -2.10 -20.58
N ASP A 17 -14.13 -2.70 -19.65
CA ASP A 17 -13.86 -2.58 -18.22
C ASP A 17 -12.53 -3.25 -17.84
N MET A 18 -12.16 -4.36 -18.49
CA MET A 18 -10.85 -4.98 -18.35
C MET A 18 -9.72 -4.11 -18.89
N GLU A 19 -9.90 -3.51 -20.07
CA GLU A 19 -8.91 -2.58 -20.63
C GLU A 19 -8.75 -1.32 -19.77
N ASN A 20 -9.88 -0.79 -19.25
CA ASN A 20 -9.85 0.39 -18.37
C ASN A 20 -9.38 0.06 -16.94
N ASN A 21 -9.40 -1.22 -16.55
CA ASN A 21 -9.06 -1.69 -15.21
C ASN A 21 -7.69 -2.35 -15.08
N ILE A 22 -6.84 -2.29 -16.11
CA ILE A 22 -5.50 -2.86 -16.03
C ILE A 22 -4.69 -2.25 -14.87
N PHE A 23 -4.96 -1.00 -14.54
CA PHE A 23 -4.36 -0.29 -13.42
C PHE A 23 -5.34 -0.11 -12.25
N HIS A 24 -6.20 -1.09 -12.00
CA HIS A 24 -7.21 -1.02 -10.94
C HIS A 24 -6.63 -0.75 -9.53
N PHE A 25 -5.37 -1.06 -9.30
CA PHE A 25 -4.70 -0.74 -8.05
C PHE A 25 -4.69 0.77 -7.73
N GLU A 26 -4.78 1.63 -8.75
CA GLU A 26 -4.89 3.08 -8.57
C GLU A 26 -6.11 3.48 -7.73
N ASN A 27 -7.16 2.66 -7.75
CA ASN A 27 -8.39 2.90 -6.98
C ASN A 27 -8.35 2.32 -5.56
N LEU A 28 -7.32 1.56 -5.22
CA LEU A 28 -7.19 1.00 -3.87
C LEU A 28 -6.88 2.09 -2.85
N VAL A 29 -7.64 2.09 -1.76
CA VAL A 29 -7.46 3.06 -0.66
C VAL A 29 -6.05 3.00 -0.09
N ALA A 30 -5.50 1.79 0.13
CA ALA A 30 -4.15 1.61 0.62
C ALA A 30 -3.10 2.22 -0.31
N TYR A 31 -3.27 2.08 -1.63
CA TYR A 31 -2.38 2.65 -2.62
C TYR A 31 -2.41 4.19 -2.60
N GLN A 32 -3.61 4.76 -2.66
CA GLN A 32 -3.79 6.22 -2.64
C GLN A 32 -3.21 6.86 -1.37
N ARG A 33 -3.51 6.28 -0.23
CA ARG A 33 -2.96 6.73 1.07
C ARG A 33 -1.45 6.50 1.16
N GLY A 34 -0.94 5.43 0.56
CA GLY A 34 0.49 5.17 0.45
C GLY A 34 1.23 6.27 -0.32
N LEU A 35 0.66 6.73 -1.44
CA LEU A 35 1.21 7.85 -2.21
C LEU A 35 1.24 9.16 -1.39
N GLU A 36 0.19 9.43 -0.63
CA GLU A 36 0.14 10.60 0.25
C GLU A 36 1.23 10.52 1.34
N LEU A 37 1.41 9.34 1.94
CA LEU A 37 2.46 9.14 2.94
C LEU A 37 3.84 9.40 2.35
N VAL A 38 4.10 8.98 1.11
CA VAL A 38 5.36 9.28 0.40
C VAL A 38 5.59 10.79 0.36
N THR A 39 4.60 11.57 -0.05
CA THR A 39 4.74 13.03 -0.13
C THR A 39 4.99 13.65 1.25
N HIS A 40 4.30 13.20 2.28
CA HIS A 40 4.44 13.72 3.64
C HIS A 40 5.82 13.39 4.25
N VAL A 41 6.32 12.17 4.02
CA VAL A 41 7.66 11.77 4.47
C VAL A 41 8.74 12.58 3.74
N TYR A 42 8.64 12.73 2.43
CA TYR A 42 9.58 13.55 1.66
C TYR A 42 9.59 15.01 2.12
N GLU A 43 8.44 15.53 2.49
CA GLU A 43 8.34 16.89 3.00
C GLU A 43 9.01 17.04 4.38
N VAL A 44 8.74 16.12 5.30
CA VAL A 44 9.28 16.23 6.67
C VAL A 44 10.80 16.04 6.72
N ILE A 45 11.37 15.16 5.90
CA ILE A 45 12.82 14.92 5.90
C ILE A 45 13.64 16.07 5.33
N LYS A 46 13.03 17.01 4.63
CA LYS A 46 13.73 18.24 4.19
C LYS A 46 14.29 19.05 5.38
N ASN A 47 13.66 18.93 6.53
CA ASN A 47 14.05 19.65 7.75
C ASN A 47 14.99 18.85 8.64
N PHE A 48 15.36 17.62 8.26
CA PHE A 48 16.33 16.81 9.01
C PHE A 48 17.75 17.38 8.83
N PRO A 49 18.65 17.16 9.81
CA PRO A 49 20.04 17.58 9.70
C PRO A 49 20.69 17.07 8.41
N ARG A 50 21.61 17.87 7.88
CA ARG A 50 22.30 17.55 6.63
C ARG A 50 23.04 16.22 6.67
N GLU A 51 23.63 15.87 7.81
CA GLU A 51 24.32 14.59 8.03
C GLU A 51 23.41 13.37 7.91
N GLU A 52 22.07 13.54 8.04
CA GLU A 52 21.10 12.46 7.91
C GLU A 52 20.60 12.26 6.49
N GLN A 53 20.91 13.15 5.53
CA GLN A 53 20.36 13.06 4.17
C GLN A 53 20.75 11.77 3.45
N TYR A 54 21.95 11.22 3.73
CA TYR A 54 22.43 9.95 3.16
C TYR A 54 22.37 8.79 4.15
N ALA A 55 21.75 8.97 5.28
CA ALA A 55 21.58 7.96 6.32
C ALA A 55 20.09 7.74 6.58
N LEU A 56 19.53 8.30 7.66
CA LEU A 56 18.13 8.10 8.03
C LEU A 56 17.14 8.56 6.95
N CYS A 57 17.39 9.69 6.30
CA CYS A 57 16.53 10.19 5.23
C CYS A 57 16.50 9.23 4.04
N ASP A 58 17.64 8.66 3.66
CA ASP A 58 17.72 7.71 2.56
C ASP A 58 16.94 6.42 2.87
N GLN A 59 17.05 5.92 4.10
CA GLN A 59 16.27 4.77 4.56
C GLN A 59 14.76 5.05 4.55
N LEU A 60 14.34 6.22 5.02
CA LEU A 60 12.94 6.64 4.99
C LEU A 60 12.39 6.74 3.57
N ARG A 61 13.15 7.32 2.64
CA ARG A 61 12.75 7.39 1.22
C ARG A 61 12.54 6.01 0.64
N ARG A 62 13.46 5.09 0.85
CA ARG A 62 13.36 3.71 0.34
C ARG A 62 12.17 2.98 0.93
N ALA A 63 12.01 3.03 2.25
CA ALA A 63 10.94 2.33 2.94
C ALA A 63 9.56 2.88 2.53
N VAL A 64 9.38 4.20 2.48
CA VAL A 64 8.07 4.78 2.15
C VAL A 64 7.68 4.55 0.70
N VAL A 65 8.61 4.62 -0.24
CA VAL A 65 8.36 4.34 -1.67
C VAL A 65 8.00 2.87 -1.88
N SER A 66 8.58 1.96 -1.09
CA SER A 66 8.30 0.52 -1.21
C SER A 66 6.85 0.17 -0.85
N ILE A 67 6.13 0.99 -0.09
CA ILE A 67 4.73 0.73 0.28
C ILE A 67 3.82 0.73 -0.96
N PRO A 68 3.62 1.84 -1.67
CA PRO A 68 2.78 1.84 -2.87
C PRO A 68 3.37 0.97 -3.98
N SER A 69 4.69 0.87 -4.09
CA SER A 69 5.35 0.06 -5.10
C SER A 69 5.01 -1.42 -4.95
N ASN A 70 5.03 -1.96 -3.73
CA ASN A 70 4.67 -3.37 -3.48
C ASN A 70 3.17 -3.62 -3.62
N ILE A 71 2.31 -2.66 -3.27
CA ILE A 71 0.87 -2.78 -3.53
C ILE A 71 0.62 -2.90 -5.04
N ALA A 72 1.18 -2.01 -5.83
CA ALA A 72 1.03 -2.03 -7.28
C ALA A 72 1.58 -3.30 -7.90
N GLU A 73 2.79 -3.70 -7.53
CA GLU A 73 3.44 -4.93 -8.02
C GLU A 73 2.65 -6.17 -7.63
N GLY A 74 2.16 -6.24 -6.39
CA GLY A 74 1.33 -7.36 -5.93
C GLY A 74 0.03 -7.49 -6.70
N MET A 75 -0.63 -6.39 -7.00
CA MET A 75 -1.87 -6.40 -7.80
C MET A 75 -1.64 -6.82 -9.25
N GLY A 76 -0.41 -6.75 -9.74
CA GLY A 76 0.01 -7.28 -11.04
C GLY A 76 0.30 -8.79 -11.03
N ARG A 77 0.32 -9.46 -9.88
CA ARG A 77 0.51 -10.91 -9.80
C ARG A 77 -0.79 -11.63 -10.10
N PHE A 78 -0.70 -12.86 -10.63
CA PHE A 78 -1.87 -13.62 -11.05
C PHE A 78 -2.51 -14.44 -9.91
N SER A 79 -1.69 -14.97 -8.99
CA SER A 79 -2.21 -15.75 -7.87
C SER A 79 -2.53 -14.87 -6.66
N ASN A 80 -3.60 -15.22 -5.93
CA ASN A 80 -3.96 -14.54 -4.69
C ASN A 80 -2.88 -14.72 -3.61
N LYS A 81 -2.21 -15.85 -3.59
CA LYS A 81 -1.09 -16.11 -2.68
C LYS A 81 0.05 -15.12 -2.90
N GLU A 82 0.41 -14.87 -4.14
CA GLU A 82 1.47 -13.89 -4.47
C GLU A 82 1.01 -12.46 -4.19
N LYS A 83 -0.23 -12.10 -4.53
CA LYS A 83 -0.79 -10.80 -4.19
C LYS A 83 -0.70 -10.55 -2.67
N ALA A 84 -1.12 -11.52 -1.86
CA ALA A 84 -1.04 -11.45 -0.41
C ALA A 84 0.40 -11.30 0.08
N HIS A 85 1.35 -11.98 -0.53
CA HIS A 85 2.77 -11.87 -0.19
C HIS A 85 3.31 -10.44 -0.38
N TYR A 86 2.99 -9.80 -1.51
CA TYR A 86 3.40 -8.41 -1.76
C TYR A 86 2.72 -7.42 -0.80
N LEU A 87 1.49 -7.69 -0.39
CA LEU A 87 0.83 -6.89 0.65
C LEU A 87 1.52 -7.03 2.02
N GLU A 88 2.03 -8.21 2.34
CA GLU A 88 2.85 -8.41 3.54
C GLU A 88 4.16 -7.62 3.49
N ILE A 89 4.82 -7.59 2.33
CA ILE A 89 6.03 -6.78 2.13
C ILE A 89 5.70 -5.29 2.31
N ALA A 90 4.60 -4.81 1.72
CA ALA A 90 4.14 -3.43 1.89
C ALA A 90 3.84 -3.11 3.36
N TYR A 91 3.20 -4.02 4.08
CA TYR A 91 2.93 -3.87 5.51
C TYR A 91 4.21 -3.78 6.32
N GLY A 92 5.19 -4.63 6.04
CA GLY A 92 6.51 -4.59 6.68
C GLY A 92 7.23 -3.26 6.43
N SER A 93 7.17 -2.75 5.21
CA SER A 93 7.74 -1.44 4.85
C SER A 93 7.04 -0.30 5.61
N LEU A 94 5.73 -0.39 5.80
CA LEU A 94 4.97 0.56 6.58
C LEU A 94 5.41 0.58 8.04
N MET A 95 5.66 -0.59 8.64
CA MET A 95 6.20 -0.72 10.00
C MET A 95 7.62 -0.16 10.09
N GLU A 96 8.44 -0.38 9.08
CA GLU A 96 9.78 0.18 8.99
C GLU A 96 9.76 1.72 8.96
N VAL A 97 8.88 2.33 8.16
CA VAL A 97 8.70 3.79 8.15
C VAL A 97 8.32 4.29 9.53
N PHE A 98 7.38 3.65 10.20
CA PHE A 98 6.97 4.07 11.53
C PHE A 98 8.11 3.93 12.56
N CYS A 99 8.89 2.86 12.50
CA CYS A 99 10.10 2.69 13.31
C CYS A 99 11.09 3.84 13.09
N GLN A 100 11.37 4.18 11.84
CA GLN A 100 12.32 5.24 11.49
C GLN A 100 11.83 6.63 11.90
N LEU A 101 10.53 6.89 11.82
CA LEU A 101 9.93 8.13 12.34
C LEU A 101 10.03 8.21 13.87
N ASN A 102 9.89 7.11 14.58
CA ASN A 102 10.16 7.06 16.02
C ASN A 102 11.62 7.36 16.35
N ILE A 103 12.54 6.85 15.55
CA ILE A 103 13.98 7.18 15.68
C ILE A 103 14.20 8.68 15.48
N ALA A 104 13.63 9.24 14.42
CA ALA A 104 13.73 10.69 14.15
C ALA A 104 13.17 11.53 15.31
N HIS A 105 12.06 11.10 15.88
CA HIS A 105 11.48 11.75 17.06
C HIS A 105 12.41 11.70 18.27
N ARG A 106 12.99 10.55 18.56
CA ARG A 106 13.98 10.37 19.66
C ARG A 106 15.21 11.24 19.48
N LEU A 107 15.62 11.48 18.23
CA LEU A 107 16.74 12.34 17.89
C LEU A 107 16.37 13.83 17.87
N GLY A 108 15.10 14.16 18.09
CA GLY A 108 14.62 15.54 18.12
C GLY A 108 14.36 16.15 16.74
N TYR A 109 14.29 15.35 15.67
CA TYR A 109 14.09 15.84 14.31
C TYR A 109 12.62 16.13 13.97
N ILE A 110 11.68 15.48 14.65
CA ILE A 110 10.25 15.73 14.51
C ILE A 110 9.60 15.94 15.88
N THR A 111 8.52 16.69 15.90
CA THR A 111 7.75 17.00 17.11
C THR A 111 6.82 15.83 17.49
N ASP A 112 6.32 15.83 18.74
CA ASP A 112 5.30 14.90 19.21
C ASP A 112 4.04 14.96 18.33
N GLU A 113 3.62 16.17 17.96
CA GLU A 113 2.44 16.38 17.10
C GLU A 113 2.62 15.74 15.73
N LYS A 114 3.77 15.96 15.08
CA LYS A 114 4.08 15.34 13.78
C LYS A 114 4.13 13.82 13.86
N LEU A 115 4.76 13.27 14.88
CA LEU A 115 4.79 11.83 15.09
C LEU A 115 3.39 11.25 15.26
N ASN A 116 2.53 11.90 16.06
CA ASN A 116 1.15 11.47 16.25
C ASN A 116 0.33 11.54 14.97
N ASN A 117 0.55 12.56 14.14
CA ASN A 117 -0.10 12.65 12.83
C ASN A 117 0.33 11.52 11.90
N PHE A 118 1.62 11.19 11.84
CA PHE A 118 2.11 10.04 11.09
C PHE A 118 1.58 8.72 11.63
N ARG A 119 1.47 8.55 12.95
CA ARG A 119 0.86 7.36 13.55
C ARG A 119 -0.54 7.11 13.01
N LYS A 120 -1.39 8.13 13.01
CA LYS A 120 -2.77 8.04 12.50
C LYS A 120 -2.79 7.71 11.01
N GLU A 121 -1.97 8.39 10.23
CA GLU A 121 -1.86 8.18 8.78
C GLU A 121 -1.43 6.75 8.47
N ILE A 122 -0.45 6.22 9.19
CA ILE A 122 0.05 4.85 9.05
C ILE A 122 -1.02 3.83 9.44
N GLU A 123 -1.77 4.06 10.51
CA GLU A 123 -2.91 3.20 10.88
C GLU A 123 -3.99 3.15 9.79
N PHE A 124 -4.29 4.27 9.15
CA PHE A 124 -5.22 4.35 8.03
C PHE A 124 -4.75 3.62 6.76
N ILE A 125 -3.46 3.32 6.65
CA ILE A 125 -2.90 2.51 5.57
C ILE A 125 -2.83 1.03 5.99
N ALA A 126 -2.42 0.76 7.21
CA ALA A 126 -2.25 -0.59 7.74
C ALA A 126 -3.56 -1.39 7.71
N LYS A 127 -4.67 -0.79 8.11
CA LYS A 127 -5.99 -1.44 8.13
C LYS A 127 -6.46 -1.89 6.74
N PRO A 128 -6.46 -1.04 5.69
CA PRO A 128 -6.79 -1.47 4.33
C PRO A 128 -5.87 -2.55 3.77
N ILE A 129 -4.56 -2.49 4.02
CA ILE A 129 -3.61 -3.53 3.58
C ILE A 129 -3.98 -4.87 4.23
N SER A 130 -4.18 -4.88 5.54
CA SER A 130 -4.54 -6.08 6.29
C SER A 130 -5.87 -6.67 5.84
N GLY A 131 -6.88 -5.83 5.62
CA GLY A 131 -8.19 -6.24 5.14
C GLY A 131 -8.14 -6.84 3.73
N LEU A 132 -7.41 -6.19 2.81
CA LEU A 132 -7.22 -6.69 1.46
C LEU A 132 -6.48 -8.03 1.44
N ARG A 133 -5.40 -8.15 2.22
CA ARG A 133 -4.66 -9.41 2.36
C ARG A 133 -5.57 -10.55 2.83
N LYS A 134 -6.37 -10.33 3.87
CA LYS A 134 -7.31 -11.33 4.38
C LYS A 134 -8.33 -11.76 3.34
N SER A 135 -8.82 -10.85 2.51
CA SER A 135 -9.78 -11.15 1.44
C SER A 135 -9.22 -12.05 0.35
N LEU A 136 -7.90 -12.05 0.15
CA LEU A 136 -7.21 -12.85 -0.86
C LEU A 136 -6.86 -14.26 -0.41
N LEU A 137 -6.84 -14.52 0.90
CA LEU A 137 -6.47 -15.82 1.47
C LEU A 137 -7.71 -16.68 1.74
N PRO A 138 -7.62 -18.01 1.58
CA PRO A 138 -8.73 -18.90 1.91
C PRO A 138 -9.03 -18.85 3.41
N ASN A 139 -10.33 -18.91 3.75
CA ASN A 139 -10.78 -18.87 5.13
C ASN A 139 -10.34 -20.15 5.86
N PRO A 140 -9.66 -20.08 7.04
CA PRO A 140 -9.18 -21.26 7.76
C PRO A 140 -10.29 -22.25 8.12
N SER A 141 -11.56 -21.80 8.23
CA SER A 141 -12.72 -22.64 8.53
C SER A 141 -13.15 -23.57 7.39
N THR A 142 -12.64 -23.39 6.18
CA THR A 142 -12.97 -24.25 5.03
C THR A 142 -12.00 -25.40 4.80
N SER A 143 -10.90 -25.46 5.54
CA SER A 143 -9.86 -26.48 5.38
C SER A 143 -10.07 -27.75 6.25
N PHE A 144 -11.12 -27.81 7.06
CA PHE A 144 -11.39 -28.97 7.95
C PHE A 144 -12.46 -29.98 7.43
N ASN A 145 -12.94 -29.81 6.20
CA ASN A 145 -13.91 -30.75 5.60
C ASN A 145 -13.33 -31.40 4.33
N ARG A 146 -12.25 -32.13 4.51
CA ARG A 146 -11.83 -33.18 3.55
C ARG A 146 -11.21 -34.36 4.31
#